data_f8509bd5e1e744454880a8c5f908c84f
#
_entry.id   f8509bd5e1e744454880a8c5f908c84f
#
_cell.length_a   1.000
_cell.length_b   1.000
_cell.length_c   1.000
_cell.angle_alpha   90.00
_cell.angle_beta   90.00
_cell.angle_gamma   90.00
#
_symmetry.space_group_name_H-M   'P 1'
#
loop_
_entity.id
_entity.type
_entity.pdbx_description
1 polymer ?
#
loop_
_entity_poly.entity_id
_entity_poly.type
_entity_poly.pdbx_seq_one_letter_code
_entity_poly.pdbx_strand_id
1 'polypeptide(L)'
;MVLLVIIIACLLGAIVGLNAPIISYTYSNYLAIAIVAALDSVFGGIASVINKKFDIKIFISGFFGNAILAILLTVLGQKLNVDIYLAAIVVFVWRMFMNLGIIRRYYVEKWTDKIKSKKQEKNNKENEIKEK
;
A
#
# COMPACT_ATOMS: atom_id res chain seq x y z
N MET A 1 -10.22 8.19 10.90
CA MET A 1 -9.25 9.26 10.59
C MET A 1 -8.21 8.84 9.56
N VAL A 2 -7.42 7.76 9.80
CA VAL A 2 -6.33 7.34 8.87
C VAL A 2 -6.85 7.03 7.46
N LEU A 3 -7.97 6.32 7.30
CA LEU A 3 -8.55 6.01 6.00
C LEU A 3 -8.95 7.28 5.22
N LEU A 4 -9.49 8.27 5.90
CA LEU A 4 -9.89 9.55 5.31
C LEU A 4 -8.67 10.34 4.82
N VAL A 5 -7.58 10.34 5.59
CA VAL A 5 -6.31 10.96 5.18
C VAL A 5 -5.73 10.29 3.94
N ILE A 6 -5.78 8.94 3.88
CA ILE A 6 -5.30 8.19 2.70
C ILE A 6 -6.15 8.53 1.47
N ILE A 7 -7.49 8.56 1.60
CA ILE A 7 -8.38 8.92 0.49
C ILE A 7 -8.10 10.34 -0.01
N ILE A 8 -7.96 11.30 0.90
CA ILE A 8 -7.64 12.69 0.53
C ILE A 8 -6.28 12.76 -0.16
N ALA A 9 -5.26 12.09 0.37
CA ALA A 9 -3.94 12.06 -0.24
C ALA A 9 -3.96 11.43 -1.65
N CYS A 10 -4.74 10.36 -1.85
CA CYS A 10 -4.92 9.73 -3.17
C CYS A 10 -5.64 10.66 -4.14
N LEU A 11 -6.69 11.36 -3.70
CA LEU A 11 -7.42 12.33 -4.53
C LEU A 11 -6.54 13.51 -4.93
N LEU A 12 -5.80 14.08 -3.99
CA LEU A 12 -4.85 15.16 -4.27
C LEU A 12 -3.74 14.71 -5.22
N GLY A 13 -3.18 13.52 -5.01
CA GLY A 13 -2.19 12.95 -5.91
C GLY A 13 -2.71 12.69 -7.32
N ALA A 14 -3.95 12.23 -7.46
CA ALA A 14 -4.61 12.05 -8.75
C ALA A 14 -4.85 13.39 -9.46
N ILE A 15 -5.31 14.42 -8.75
CA ILE A 15 -5.53 15.76 -9.31
C ILE A 15 -4.19 16.35 -9.81
N VAL A 16 -3.14 16.26 -9.01
CA VAL A 16 -1.81 16.72 -9.38
C VAL A 16 -1.28 15.94 -10.60
N GLY A 17 -1.42 14.62 -10.61
CA GLY A 17 -0.96 13.76 -11.69
C GLY A 17 -1.67 14.02 -13.01
N LEU A 18 -2.99 14.25 -12.99
CA LEU A 18 -3.78 14.54 -14.21
C LEU A 18 -3.47 15.93 -14.80
N ASN A 19 -3.03 16.89 -13.98
CA ASN A 19 -2.66 18.24 -14.41
C ASN A 19 -1.15 18.41 -14.63
N ALA A 20 -0.36 17.38 -14.35
CA ALA A 20 1.09 17.44 -14.54
C ALA A 20 1.44 17.50 -16.05
N PRO A 21 2.42 18.31 -16.44
CA PRO A 21 2.90 18.32 -17.82
C PRO A 21 3.50 16.96 -18.19
N ILE A 22 3.47 16.64 -19.49
CA ILE A 22 4.09 15.41 -19.99
C ILE A 22 5.58 15.43 -19.66
N ILE A 23 6.01 14.44 -18.86
CA ILE A 23 7.38 14.34 -18.40
C ILE A 23 8.24 13.79 -19.53
N SER A 24 9.41 14.43 -19.77
CA SER A 24 10.37 13.96 -20.76
C SER A 24 10.74 12.48 -20.50
N TYR A 25 10.84 11.70 -21.56
CA TYR A 25 11.21 10.27 -21.50
C TYR A 25 12.46 10.00 -20.65
N THR A 26 13.42 10.92 -20.67
CA THR A 26 14.66 10.81 -19.89
C THR A 26 14.43 10.71 -18.38
N TYR A 27 13.41 11.39 -17.85
CA TYR A 27 13.10 11.42 -16.43
C TYR A 27 11.97 10.48 -16.02
N SER A 28 11.23 9.92 -16.99
CA SER A 28 10.05 9.09 -16.73
C SER A 28 10.39 7.82 -15.94
N ASN A 29 11.54 7.20 -16.20
CA ASN A 29 11.99 6.00 -15.48
C ASN A 29 12.28 6.28 -14.01
N TYR A 30 12.90 7.41 -13.71
CA TYR A 30 13.16 7.83 -12.32
C TYR A 30 11.87 8.11 -11.56
N LEU A 31 10.94 8.78 -12.23
CA LEU A 31 9.65 9.05 -11.60
C LEU A 31 8.84 7.77 -11.40
N ALA A 32 8.80 6.90 -12.39
CA ALA A 32 8.09 5.63 -12.29
C ALA A 32 8.58 4.78 -11.11
N ILE A 33 9.90 4.61 -10.98
CA ILE A 33 10.46 3.82 -9.88
C ILE A 33 10.27 4.49 -8.52
N ALA A 34 10.33 5.83 -8.46
CA ALA A 34 10.09 6.58 -7.23
C ALA A 34 8.64 6.42 -6.76
N ILE A 35 7.67 6.48 -7.68
CA ILE A 35 6.25 6.26 -7.38
C ILE A 35 6.03 4.83 -6.88
N VAL A 36 6.58 3.82 -7.55
CA VAL A 36 6.42 2.42 -7.16
C VAL A 36 7.07 2.17 -5.80
N ALA A 37 8.25 2.71 -5.53
CA ALA A 37 8.92 2.62 -4.23
C ALA A 37 8.10 3.29 -3.11
N ALA A 38 7.49 4.45 -3.39
CA ALA A 38 6.62 5.13 -2.44
C ALA A 38 5.37 4.31 -2.13
N LEU A 39 4.71 3.75 -3.15
CA LEU A 39 3.55 2.87 -3.00
C LEU A 39 3.91 1.60 -2.20
N ASP A 40 5.04 0.94 -2.50
CA ASP A 40 5.51 -0.21 -1.74
C ASP A 40 5.64 0.12 -0.24
N SER A 41 6.21 1.27 0.08
CA SER A 41 6.36 1.73 1.46
C SER A 41 5.02 1.96 2.15
N VAL A 42 4.05 2.58 1.45
CA VAL A 42 2.69 2.79 1.99
C VAL A 42 2.00 1.46 2.27
N PHE A 43 2.01 0.52 1.31
CA PHE A 43 1.42 -0.81 1.51
C PHE A 43 2.10 -1.58 2.65
N GLY A 44 3.43 -1.51 2.75
CA GLY A 44 4.20 -2.10 3.84
C GLY A 44 3.87 -1.48 5.20
N GLY A 45 3.70 -0.15 5.26
CA GLY A 45 3.26 0.57 6.44
C GLY A 45 1.88 0.13 6.91
N ILE A 46 0.90 0.05 6.01
CA ILE A 46 -0.47 -0.41 6.31
C ILE A 46 -0.44 -1.86 6.84
N ALA A 47 0.29 -2.74 6.17
CA ALA A 47 0.42 -4.14 6.61
C ALA A 47 1.05 -4.26 8.01
N SER A 48 2.05 -3.42 8.33
CA SER A 48 2.68 -3.42 9.65
C SER A 48 1.77 -2.86 10.75
N VAL A 49 0.92 -1.88 10.44
CA VAL A 49 -0.13 -1.40 11.36
C VAL A 49 -1.14 -2.51 11.66
N ILE A 50 -1.59 -3.24 10.64
CA ILE A 50 -2.49 -4.38 10.81
C ILE A 50 -1.89 -5.46 11.70
N ASN A 51 -0.61 -5.76 11.50
CA ASN A 51 0.14 -6.74 12.29
C ASN A 51 0.55 -6.22 13.69
N LYS A 52 0.17 -4.99 14.06
CA LYS A 52 0.53 -4.33 15.33
C LYS A 52 2.05 -4.22 15.56
N LYS A 53 2.82 -4.12 14.48
CA LYS A 53 4.29 -4.02 14.48
C LYS A 53 4.78 -2.72 13.83
N PHE A 54 3.91 -1.72 13.70
CA PHE A 54 4.29 -0.46 13.08
C PHE A 54 5.24 0.33 13.96
N ASP A 55 6.40 0.68 13.39
CA ASP A 55 7.36 1.60 13.98
C ASP A 55 7.69 2.69 12.95
N ILE A 56 7.48 3.95 13.34
CA ILE A 56 7.66 5.10 12.46
C ILE A 56 9.12 5.26 12.01
N LYS A 57 10.09 4.91 12.85
CA LYS A 57 11.52 5.01 12.51
C LYS A 57 11.89 3.98 11.44
N ILE A 58 11.40 2.74 11.61
CA ILE A 58 11.58 1.67 10.63
C ILE A 58 10.89 2.04 9.31
N PHE A 59 9.67 2.58 9.38
CA PHE A 59 8.92 3.01 8.21
C PHE A 59 9.65 4.10 7.42
N ILE A 60 10.09 5.17 8.09
CA ILE A 60 10.80 6.29 7.45
C ILE A 60 12.15 5.82 6.88
N SER A 61 12.92 5.06 7.65
CA SER A 61 14.19 4.50 7.21
C SER A 61 14.03 3.61 5.97
N GLY A 62 13.01 2.74 5.98
CA GLY A 62 12.70 1.86 4.85
C GLY A 62 12.25 2.65 3.61
N PHE A 63 11.40 3.68 3.79
CA PHE A 63 10.93 4.54 2.70
C PHE A 63 12.11 5.21 1.98
N PHE A 64 12.96 5.91 2.72
CA PHE A 64 14.10 6.60 2.14
C PHE A 64 15.17 5.64 1.63
N GLY A 65 15.44 4.54 2.35
CA GLY A 65 16.38 3.51 1.93
C GLY A 65 15.98 2.87 0.58
N ASN A 66 14.71 2.51 0.43
CA ASN A 66 14.18 1.96 -0.82
C ASN A 66 14.24 2.97 -1.96
N ALA A 67 13.91 4.26 -1.69
CA ALA A 67 13.95 5.30 -2.71
C ALA A 67 15.38 5.56 -3.20
N ILE A 68 16.35 5.66 -2.28
CA ILE A 68 17.76 5.86 -2.61
C ILE A 68 18.29 4.68 -3.41
N LEU A 69 18.03 3.45 -2.96
CA LEU A 69 18.45 2.24 -3.68
C LEU A 69 17.87 2.18 -5.09
N ALA A 70 16.58 2.52 -5.24
CA ALA A 70 15.90 2.56 -6.52
C ALA A 70 16.56 3.57 -7.49
N ILE A 71 16.89 4.76 -7.01
CA ILE A 71 17.59 5.78 -7.80
C ILE A 71 18.98 5.30 -8.21
N LEU A 72 19.75 4.73 -7.27
CA LEU A 72 21.09 4.21 -7.54
C LEU A 72 21.08 3.10 -8.60
N LEU A 73 20.13 2.17 -8.51
CA LEU A 73 19.95 1.11 -9.49
C LEU A 73 19.57 1.66 -10.88
N THR A 74 18.74 2.70 -10.92
CA THR A 74 18.36 3.37 -12.18
C THR A 74 19.57 4.06 -12.81
N VAL A 75 20.37 4.78 -12.03
CA VAL A 75 21.62 5.42 -12.51
C VAL A 75 22.61 4.39 -13.01
N LEU A 76 22.79 3.30 -12.26
CA LEU A 76 23.70 2.21 -12.65
C LEU A 76 23.23 1.56 -13.97
N GLY A 77 21.93 1.27 -14.08
CA GLY A 77 21.35 0.70 -15.28
C GLY A 77 21.59 1.57 -16.51
N GLN A 78 21.35 2.89 -16.38
CA GLN A 78 21.59 3.82 -17.48
C GLN A 78 23.08 3.86 -17.90
N LYS A 79 24.01 3.81 -16.93
CA LYS A 79 25.45 3.77 -17.25
C LYS A 79 25.89 2.48 -17.93
N LEU A 80 25.24 1.37 -17.62
CA LEU A 80 25.52 0.05 -18.21
C LEU A 80 24.68 -0.23 -19.46
N ASN A 81 23.78 0.68 -19.84
CA ASN A 81 22.81 0.50 -20.92
C ASN A 81 21.96 -0.78 -20.72
N VAL A 82 21.54 -1.02 -19.47
CA VAL A 82 20.69 -2.16 -19.07
C VAL A 82 19.54 -1.64 -18.22
N ASP A 83 18.34 -2.15 -18.45
CA ASP A 83 17.12 -1.75 -17.73
C ASP A 83 17.02 -2.35 -16.33
N ILE A 84 18.05 -2.12 -15.50
CA ILE A 84 18.12 -2.65 -14.11
C ILE A 84 16.94 -2.14 -13.26
N TYR A 85 16.42 -0.94 -13.55
CA TYR A 85 15.27 -0.39 -12.84
C TYR A 85 14.02 -1.27 -12.94
N LEU A 86 13.85 -2.01 -14.04
CA LEU A 86 12.73 -2.96 -14.19
C LEU A 86 12.78 -4.08 -13.15
N ALA A 87 13.98 -4.59 -12.84
CA ALA A 87 14.14 -5.60 -11.79
C ALA A 87 13.70 -5.05 -10.42
N ALA A 88 14.06 -3.80 -10.11
CA ALA A 88 13.62 -3.15 -8.87
C ALA A 88 12.10 -2.93 -8.83
N ILE A 89 11.48 -2.53 -9.95
CA ILE A 89 10.02 -2.42 -10.07
C ILE A 89 9.36 -3.77 -9.79
N VAL A 90 9.84 -4.86 -10.37
CA VAL A 90 9.29 -6.21 -10.14
C VAL A 90 9.34 -6.58 -8.66
N VAL A 91 10.43 -6.31 -7.96
CA VAL A 91 10.57 -6.57 -6.52
C VAL A 91 9.57 -5.75 -5.71
N PHE A 92 9.44 -4.44 -5.97
CA PHE A 92 8.50 -3.59 -5.27
C PHE A 92 7.04 -4.01 -5.52
N VAL A 93 6.68 -4.28 -6.76
CA VAL A 93 5.34 -4.75 -7.13
C VAL A 93 5.02 -6.08 -6.46
N TRP A 94 5.96 -7.02 -6.43
CA TRP A 94 5.80 -8.28 -5.70
C TRP A 94 5.51 -8.05 -4.21
N ARG A 95 6.29 -7.20 -3.55
CA ARG A 95 6.08 -6.84 -2.14
C ARG A 95 4.73 -6.16 -1.91
N MET A 96 4.30 -5.29 -2.83
CA MET A 96 2.98 -4.66 -2.78
C MET A 96 1.86 -5.70 -2.82
N PHE A 97 1.93 -6.71 -3.70
CA PHE A 97 0.96 -7.80 -3.75
C PHE A 97 0.94 -8.63 -2.46
N MET A 98 2.10 -8.91 -1.88
CA MET A 98 2.19 -9.61 -0.59
C MET A 98 1.52 -8.79 0.53
N ASN A 99 1.82 -7.51 0.62
CA ASN A 99 1.23 -6.60 1.61
C ASN A 99 -0.28 -6.44 1.39
N LEU A 100 -0.72 -6.32 0.13
CA LEU A 100 -2.14 -6.27 -0.22
C LEU A 100 -2.88 -7.55 0.20
N GLY A 101 -2.23 -8.71 0.11
CA GLY A 101 -2.76 -9.97 0.62
C GLY A 101 -3.07 -9.93 2.12
N ILE A 102 -2.15 -9.38 2.92
CA ILE A 102 -2.34 -9.17 4.37
C ILE A 102 -3.50 -8.22 4.64
N ILE A 103 -3.53 -7.08 3.94
CA ILE A 103 -4.57 -6.06 4.09
C ILE A 103 -5.94 -6.64 3.76
N ARG A 104 -6.07 -7.31 2.60
CA ARG A 104 -7.32 -7.93 2.16
C ARG A 104 -7.82 -8.96 3.17
N ARG A 105 -6.95 -9.85 3.65
CA ARG A 105 -7.29 -10.89 4.62
C ARG A 105 -7.86 -10.28 5.90
N TYR A 106 -7.21 -9.28 6.44
CA TYR A 106 -7.66 -8.58 7.65
C TYR A 106 -9.07 -7.98 7.49
N TYR A 107 -9.33 -7.29 6.39
CA TYR A 107 -10.65 -6.69 6.17
C TYR A 107 -11.75 -7.71 5.94
N VAL A 108 -11.44 -8.80 5.22
CA VAL A 108 -12.40 -9.89 5.00
C VAL A 108 -12.75 -10.59 6.31
N GLU A 109 -11.76 -10.92 7.15
CA GLU A 109 -11.99 -11.52 8.47
C GLU A 109 -12.85 -10.60 9.34
N LYS A 110 -12.50 -9.33 9.45
CA LYS A 110 -13.25 -8.34 10.23
C LYS A 110 -14.69 -8.17 9.74
N TRP A 111 -14.92 -8.24 8.45
CA TRP A 111 -16.26 -8.16 7.88
C TRP A 111 -17.08 -9.43 8.18
N THR A 112 -16.47 -10.58 8.04
CA THR A 112 -17.09 -11.88 8.37
C THR A 112 -17.50 -11.96 9.85
N ASP A 113 -16.64 -11.49 10.75
CA ASP A 113 -16.94 -11.48 12.20
C ASP A 113 -18.11 -10.54 12.54
N LYS A 114 -18.18 -9.38 11.88
CA LYS A 114 -19.32 -8.48 12.01
C LYS A 114 -20.65 -9.11 11.55
N ILE A 115 -20.62 -9.91 10.48
CA ILE A 115 -21.82 -10.60 9.99
C ILE A 115 -22.23 -11.69 10.98
N LYS A 116 -21.28 -12.47 11.48
CA LYS A 116 -21.54 -13.55 12.46
C LYS A 116 -22.15 -12.99 13.76
N SER A 117 -21.58 -11.91 14.30
CA SER A 117 -22.07 -11.29 15.53
C SER A 117 -23.50 -10.77 15.38
N LYS A 118 -23.83 -10.11 14.26
CA LYS A 118 -25.19 -9.66 13.98
C LYS A 118 -26.19 -10.82 13.84
N LYS A 119 -25.75 -11.94 13.25
CA LYS A 119 -26.60 -13.12 13.11
C LYS A 119 -26.89 -13.78 14.47
N GLN A 120 -25.89 -13.86 15.33
CA GLN A 120 -26.05 -14.37 16.70
C GLN A 120 -26.99 -13.50 17.52
N GLU A 121 -26.82 -12.18 17.48
CA GLU A 121 -27.69 -11.23 18.16
C GLU A 121 -29.18 -11.37 17.73
N LYS A 122 -29.41 -11.56 16.42
CA LYS A 122 -30.74 -11.78 15.88
C LYS A 122 -31.35 -13.08 16.38
N ASN A 123 -30.59 -14.18 16.34
CA ASN A 123 -31.05 -15.49 16.82
C ASN A 123 -31.39 -15.46 18.32
N ASN A 124 -30.56 -14.79 19.14
CA ASN A 124 -30.81 -14.67 20.57
C ASN A 124 -32.12 -13.91 20.85
N LYS A 125 -32.36 -12.79 20.13
CA LYS A 125 -33.63 -12.04 20.25
C LYS A 125 -34.85 -12.86 19.85
N GLU A 126 -34.74 -13.66 18.78
CA GLU A 126 -35.82 -14.55 18.34
C GLU A 126 -36.14 -15.64 19.38
N ASN A 127 -35.12 -16.18 20.05
CA ASN A 127 -35.30 -17.19 21.11
C ASN A 127 -35.96 -16.58 22.36
N GLU A 128 -35.53 -15.39 22.80
CA GLU A 128 -36.17 -14.68 23.92
C GLU A 128 -37.66 -14.35 23.70
N ILE A 129 -38.07 -14.13 22.46
CA ILE A 129 -39.46 -13.88 22.10
C ILE A 129 -40.30 -15.16 22.14
N LYS A 130 -39.68 -16.30 21.82
CA LYS A 130 -40.37 -17.62 21.83
C LYS A 130 -40.56 -18.21 23.23
N GLU A 131 -39.76 -17.79 24.20
CA GLU A 131 -39.79 -18.23 25.59
C GLU A 131 -40.79 -17.41 26.46
N LYS A 132 -41.35 -16.32 25.93
CA LYS A 132 -42.39 -15.50 26.55
C LYS A 132 -43.77 -15.83 26.01
#